data_b429d138ef35166761de67df478ccca9
#
_entry.id   b429d138ef35166761de67df478ccca9
#
_cell.length_a   1.000
_cell.length_b   1.000
_cell.length_c   1.000
_cell.angle_alpha   90.00
_cell.angle_beta   90.00
_cell.angle_gamma   90.00
#
_symmetry.space_group_name_H-M   'P 1'
#
loop_
_entity.id
_entity.type
_entity.pdbx_description
1 polymer ?
#
loop_
_entity_poly.entity_id
_entity_poly.type
_entity_poly.pdbx_seq_one_letter_code
_entity_poly.pdbx_strand_id
1 'polypeptide(L)'
;YPVSPGHLLIVPKRHVATWFEANEEEQREIWQAIEKGKEAICQLYQPDGFNIGINVGEAAGQTVPHLHLHIIPRYQGDVPDPRGGVRY
;
A
#
# COMPACT_ATOMS: atom_id res chain seq x y z
N TYR A 1 4.49 -10.37 -2.20
CA TYR A 1 5.71 -10.10 -2.97
C TYR A 1 5.82 -8.63 -3.30
N PRO A 2 6.95 -8.00 -3.03
CA PRO A 2 7.18 -6.64 -3.50
C PRO A 2 7.15 -6.60 -5.03
N VAL A 3 6.38 -5.65 -5.60
CA VAL A 3 6.33 -5.48 -7.07
C VAL A 3 7.41 -4.52 -7.55
N SER A 4 8.09 -3.83 -6.63
CA SER A 4 9.22 -2.96 -6.94
C SER A 4 10.09 -2.80 -5.70
N PRO A 5 11.34 -2.35 -5.86
CA PRO A 5 12.20 -2.11 -4.70
C PRO A 5 11.55 -1.12 -3.74
N GLY A 6 11.49 -1.50 -2.47
CA GLY A 6 10.90 -0.66 -1.43
C GLY A 6 9.41 -0.80 -1.23
N HIS A 7 8.77 -1.75 -1.91
CA HIS A 7 7.33 -2.02 -1.71
C HIS A 7 7.06 -2.40 -0.25
N LEU A 8 6.13 -1.70 0.38
CA LEU A 8 5.73 -1.95 1.76
C LEU A 8 4.27 -2.32 1.85
N LEU A 9 3.96 -3.17 2.83
CA LEU A 9 2.59 -3.47 3.22
C LEU A 9 2.37 -2.97 4.63
N ILE A 10 1.26 -2.27 4.85
CA ILE A 10 0.84 -1.81 6.17
C ILE A 10 -0.36 -2.63 6.57
N VAL A 11 -0.29 -3.25 7.75
CA VAL A 11 -1.31 -4.18 8.24
C VAL A 11 -1.68 -3.77 9.67
N PRO A 12 -2.98 -3.66 9.99
CA PRO A 12 -3.39 -3.39 11.37
C PRO A 12 -3.11 -4.60 12.27
N LYS A 13 -2.95 -4.36 13.56
CA LYS A 13 -2.71 -5.44 14.52
C LYS A 13 -3.94 -6.32 14.69
N ARG A 14 -5.12 -5.71 14.76
CA ARG A 14 -6.37 -6.45 14.86
C ARG A 14 -6.72 -7.04 13.49
N HIS A 15 -7.16 -8.29 13.48
CA HIS A 15 -7.53 -8.95 12.23
C HIS A 15 -8.89 -8.46 11.73
N VAL A 16 -8.88 -7.58 10.75
CA VAL A 16 -10.07 -7.12 10.05
C VAL A 16 -9.90 -7.39 8.57
N ALA A 17 -10.99 -7.72 7.89
CA ALA A 17 -10.89 -8.11 6.48
C ALA A 17 -10.70 -6.91 5.56
N THR A 18 -11.37 -5.79 5.83
CA THR A 18 -11.35 -4.63 4.94
C THR A 18 -11.15 -3.33 5.70
N TRP A 19 -10.82 -2.29 4.94
CA TRP A 19 -10.72 -0.92 5.45
C TRP A 19 -12.00 -0.48 6.18
N PHE A 20 -13.15 -0.90 5.66
CA PHE A 20 -14.43 -0.46 6.20
C PHE A 20 -14.77 -1.10 7.55
N GLU A 21 -14.10 -2.19 7.89
CA GLU A 21 -14.25 -2.84 9.18
C GLU A 21 -13.26 -2.31 10.22
N ALA A 22 -12.27 -1.55 9.80
CA ALA A 22 -11.34 -0.92 10.72
C ALA A 22 -12.02 0.26 11.41
N ASN A 23 -11.75 0.45 12.70
CA ASN A 23 -12.29 1.59 13.43
C ASN A 23 -11.47 2.85 13.15
N GLU A 24 -11.94 3.99 13.63
CA GLU A 24 -11.29 5.27 13.37
C GLU A 24 -9.85 5.33 13.86
N GLU A 25 -9.59 4.74 15.02
CA GLU A 25 -8.23 4.73 15.55
C GLU A 25 -7.30 3.91 14.68
N GLU A 26 -7.78 2.75 14.23
CA GLU A 26 -7.01 1.89 13.32
C GLU A 26 -6.74 2.59 11.99
N GLN A 27 -7.73 3.27 11.46
CA GLN A 27 -7.58 4.02 10.21
C GLN A 27 -6.56 5.14 10.37
N ARG A 28 -6.59 5.82 11.51
CA ARG A 28 -5.62 6.89 11.80
C ARG A 28 -4.21 6.32 11.93
N GLU A 29 -4.05 5.19 12.59
CA GLU A 29 -2.74 4.55 12.74
C GLU A 29 -2.17 4.12 11.39
N ILE A 30 -3.03 3.61 10.50
CA ILE A 30 -2.62 3.26 9.14
C ILE A 30 -2.16 4.51 8.40
N TRP A 31 -2.90 5.60 8.53
CA TRP A 31 -2.54 6.87 7.91
C TRP A 31 -1.18 7.37 8.38
N GLN A 32 -0.92 7.28 9.68
CA GLN A 32 0.38 7.66 10.23
C GLN A 32 1.50 6.75 9.74
N ALA A 33 1.21 5.45 9.59
CA ALA A 33 2.17 4.49 9.07
C ALA A 33 2.54 4.78 7.62
N ILE A 34 1.60 5.29 6.82
CA ILE A 34 1.88 5.71 5.44
C ILE A 34 2.96 6.79 5.43
N GLU A 35 2.84 7.80 6.29
CA GLU A 35 3.82 8.87 6.37
C GLU A 35 5.21 8.34 6.74
N LYS A 36 5.28 7.49 7.74
CA LYS A 36 6.55 6.90 8.18
C LYS A 36 7.15 5.98 7.11
N GLY A 37 6.31 5.20 6.45
CA GLY A 37 6.75 4.31 5.39
C GLY A 37 7.32 5.07 4.21
N LYS A 38 6.66 6.15 3.82
CA LYS A 38 7.13 7.02 2.76
C LYS A 38 8.51 7.59 3.07
N GLU A 39 8.69 8.07 4.30
CA GLU A 39 9.98 8.63 4.71
C GLU A 39 11.09 7.59 4.62
N ALA A 40 10.82 6.38 5.11
CA ALA A 40 11.80 5.30 5.07
C ALA A 40 12.17 4.92 3.63
N ILE A 41 11.17 4.82 2.76
CA ILE A 41 11.39 4.49 1.35
C ILE A 41 12.23 5.57 0.68
N CYS A 42 11.92 6.83 0.92
CA CYS A 42 12.64 7.94 0.31
C CYS A 42 14.11 8.00 0.73
N GLN A 43 14.41 7.58 1.96
CA GLN A 43 15.79 7.54 2.43
C GLN A 43 16.60 6.43 1.78
N LEU A 44 15.96 5.30 1.48
CA LEU A 44 16.65 4.11 1.01
C LEU A 44 16.66 3.98 -0.52
N TYR A 45 15.63 4.45 -1.21
CA TYR A 45 15.42 4.11 -2.61
C TYR A 45 15.28 5.30 -3.56
N GLN A 46 14.94 6.48 -3.08
CA GLN A 46 14.77 7.68 -3.91
C GLN A 46 13.81 7.48 -5.09
N PRO A 47 12.55 7.09 -4.81
CA PRO A 47 11.58 6.87 -5.88
C PRO A 47 11.13 8.18 -6.53
N ASP A 48 10.58 8.07 -7.74
CA ASP A 48 10.02 9.21 -8.47
C ASP A 48 8.55 9.45 -8.13
N GLY A 49 7.87 8.46 -7.58
CA GLY A 49 6.47 8.58 -7.19
C GLY A 49 6.02 7.37 -6.39
N PHE A 50 4.72 7.34 -6.06
CA PHE A 50 4.15 6.26 -5.27
C PHE A 50 2.78 5.88 -5.79
N ASN A 51 2.45 4.60 -5.71
CA ASN A 51 1.08 4.14 -5.73
C ASN A 51 0.73 3.68 -4.33
N ILE A 52 -0.36 4.21 -3.78
CA ILE A 52 -0.82 3.89 -2.43
C ILE A 52 -2.26 3.43 -2.56
N GLY A 53 -2.58 2.25 -2.05
CA GLY A 53 -3.93 1.77 -2.21
C GLY A 53 -4.26 0.54 -1.41
N ILE A 54 -5.56 0.26 -1.34
CA ILE A 54 -6.15 -0.86 -0.63
C ILE A 54 -7.12 -1.53 -1.59
N ASN A 55 -7.02 -2.86 -1.69
CA ASN A 55 -8.00 -3.63 -2.44
C ASN A 55 -9.06 -4.14 -1.46
N VAL A 56 -10.33 -3.91 -1.77
CA VAL A 56 -11.45 -4.35 -0.93
C VAL A 56 -12.30 -5.33 -1.73
N GLY A 57 -12.31 -6.59 -1.30
CA GLY A 57 -13.10 -7.64 -1.93
C GLY A 57 -12.39 -8.32 -3.08
N GLU A 58 -12.82 -9.54 -3.42
CA GLU A 58 -12.22 -10.34 -4.48
C GLU A 58 -12.26 -9.66 -5.85
N ALA A 59 -13.38 -8.99 -6.15
CA ALA A 59 -13.54 -8.32 -7.43
C ALA A 59 -12.53 -7.19 -7.63
N ALA A 60 -11.99 -6.67 -6.54
CA ALA A 60 -10.98 -5.61 -6.58
C ALA A 60 -9.55 -6.16 -6.44
N GLY A 61 -9.41 -7.49 -6.39
CA GLY A 61 -8.09 -8.12 -6.30
C GLY A 61 -7.62 -8.44 -4.89
N GLN A 62 -8.50 -8.37 -3.89
CA GLN A 62 -8.13 -8.76 -2.53
C GLN A 62 -8.08 -10.29 -2.46
N THR A 63 -6.89 -10.83 -2.33
CA THR A 63 -6.69 -12.29 -2.29
C THR A 63 -6.55 -12.84 -0.88
N VAL A 64 -6.31 -11.98 0.10
CA VAL A 64 -6.15 -12.35 1.51
C VAL A 64 -7.21 -11.61 2.32
N PRO A 65 -8.02 -12.32 3.16
CA PRO A 65 -9.08 -11.67 3.94
C PRO A 65 -8.54 -10.96 5.19
N HIS A 66 -7.52 -10.16 5.01
CA HIS A 66 -6.92 -9.35 6.05
C HIS A 66 -6.51 -8.03 5.44
N LEU A 67 -7.03 -6.94 5.99
CA LEU A 67 -6.75 -5.61 5.50
C LEU A 67 -5.25 -5.36 5.38
N HIS A 68 -4.83 -4.94 4.20
CA HIS A 68 -3.46 -4.49 3.98
C HIS A 68 -3.47 -3.35 2.97
N LEU A 69 -2.59 -2.39 3.22
CA LEU A 69 -2.42 -1.23 2.36
C LEU A 69 -1.06 -1.32 1.71
N HIS A 70 -1.02 -1.11 0.41
CA HIS A 70 0.22 -1.11 -0.36
C HIS A 70 0.79 0.30 -0.46
N ILE A 71 2.09 0.43 -0.21
CA ILE A 71 2.86 1.60 -0.61
C ILE A 71 3.88 1.10 -1.61
N ILE A 72 3.72 1.47 -2.86
CA ILE A 72 4.56 0.97 -3.94
C ILE A 72 5.34 2.14 -4.51
N PRO A 73 6.66 2.20 -4.27
CA PRO A 73 7.48 3.23 -4.89
C PRO A 73 7.55 2.97 -6.39
N ARG A 74 7.44 4.03 -7.15
CA ARG A 74 7.47 3.96 -8.60
C ARG A 74 8.66 4.74 -9.12
N TYR A 75 9.22 4.23 -10.19
CA TYR A 75 10.42 4.79 -10.79
C TYR A 75 10.13 5.10 -12.24
N GLN A 76 10.71 6.19 -12.75
CA GLN A 76 10.48 6.60 -14.13
C GLN A 76 10.83 5.44 -15.08
N GLY A 77 9.87 5.05 -15.90
CA GLY A 77 10.09 3.98 -16.87
C GLY A 77 10.02 2.56 -16.33
N ASP A 78 9.58 2.37 -15.07
CA ASP A 78 9.51 1.01 -14.48
C ASP A 78 8.47 0.12 -15.15
N VAL A 79 7.44 0.72 -15.76
CA VAL A 79 6.48 0.01 -16.60
C VAL A 79 6.15 0.88 -17.82
N PRO A 80 5.73 0.28 -18.94
CA PRO A 80 5.42 1.05 -20.15
C PRO A 80 4.29 2.05 -19.98
N ASP A 81 3.23 1.67 -19.23
CA ASP A 81 2.09 2.53 -18.97
C ASP A 81 1.71 2.42 -17.50
N PRO A 82 2.05 3.43 -16.67
CA PRO A 82 1.79 3.35 -15.23
C PRO A 82 0.34 3.67 -14.84
N ARG A 83 -0.51 4.05 -15.76
CA ARG A 83 -1.89 4.37 -15.46
C ARG A 83 -2.60 3.15 -14.88
N GLY A 84 -3.46 3.38 -13.91
CA GLY A 84 -4.16 2.30 -13.22
C GLY A 84 -3.43 1.74 -12.00
N GLY A 85 -2.18 2.12 -11.78
CA GLY A 85 -1.41 1.98 -10.54
C GLY A 85 -1.47 0.65 -9.81
N VAL A 86 -2.28 0.56 -8.76
CA VAL A 86 -2.27 -0.55 -7.77
C VAL A 86 -3.15 -1.73 -8.15
N ARG A 87 -3.04 -2.23 -9.35
CA ARG A 87 -3.86 -3.35 -9.82
C ARG A 87 -3.29 -4.73 -9.51
N TYR A 88 -2.27 -4.81 -8.75
CA TYR A 88 -1.59 -6.08 -8.49
C TYR A 88 -2.17 -6.81 -7.32
#